data_c718d24fe6258be0199e253bda799973
#
_entry.id   c718d24fe6258be0199e253bda799973
#
_cell.length_a   1.000
_cell.length_b   1.000
_cell.length_c   1.000
_cell.angle_alpha   90.00
_cell.angle_beta   90.00
_cell.angle_gamma   90.00
#
_symmetry.space_group_name_H-M   'P 1'
#
loop_
_entity.id
_entity.type
_entity.pdbx_description
1 polymer ?
#
loop_
_entity_poly.entity_id
_entity_poly.type
_entity_poly.pdbx_seq_one_letter_code
_entity_poly.pdbx_strand_id
1 'polypeptide(L)'
;MSFKNLLESWRQSAAAPRTARSYAVRLPVDDAAQLAALADMFPGRAPEQPISELLTAALKELAAAMPYVAGKRVISTDEHGDPVYEDIGPMPRFIELARIHRRALAAAPTRTRRTRPAKKKRRSRA
;
A
#
# COMPACT_ATOMS: atom_id res chain seq x y z
N MET A 1 2.68 -12.45 3.40
CA MET A 1 1.50 -12.45 4.32
C MET A 1 0.35 -13.12 3.58
N SER A 2 -0.19 -14.15 4.12
CA SER A 2 -1.39 -14.77 3.54
C SER A 2 -2.63 -13.97 3.91
N PHE A 3 -3.68 -14.04 3.10
CA PHE A 3 -4.97 -13.41 3.43
C PHE A 3 -5.57 -13.95 4.74
N LYS A 4 -5.25 -15.19 5.11
CA LYS A 4 -5.61 -15.76 6.40
C LYS A 4 -4.99 -14.97 7.58
N ASN A 5 -3.74 -14.57 7.47
CA ASN A 5 -3.07 -13.73 8.45
C ASN A 5 -3.65 -12.32 8.48
N LEU A 6 -4.10 -11.81 7.35
CA LEU A 6 -4.78 -10.53 7.26
C LEU A 6 -6.10 -10.53 8.04
N LEU A 7 -6.91 -11.57 7.89
CA LEU A 7 -8.15 -11.72 8.66
C LEU A 7 -7.89 -11.80 10.16
N GLU A 8 -6.83 -12.47 10.56
CA GLU A 8 -6.43 -12.55 11.97
C GLU A 8 -5.98 -11.20 12.51
N SER A 9 -5.21 -10.44 11.72
CA SER A 9 -4.73 -9.11 12.13
C SER A 9 -5.87 -8.09 12.25
N TRP A 10 -6.97 -8.28 11.54
CA TRP A 10 -8.15 -7.41 11.66
C TRP A 10 -8.83 -7.51 13.02
N ARG A 11 -8.59 -8.57 13.75
CA ARG A 11 -9.06 -8.71 15.15
C ARG A 11 -8.20 -7.92 16.12
N GLN A 12 -6.95 -7.61 15.77
CA GLN A 12 -5.96 -7.05 16.68
C GLN A 12 -5.53 -5.61 16.35
N SER A 13 -6.04 -5.03 15.30
CA SER A 13 -5.73 -3.74 14.67
C SER A 13 -4.70 -2.81 15.30
N ALA A 14 -3.54 -2.70 14.63
CA ALA A 14 -2.71 -1.51 14.72
C ALA A 14 -2.67 -0.87 13.33
N ALA A 15 -2.99 0.42 13.23
CA ALA A 15 -2.93 1.14 11.98
C ALA A 15 -1.46 1.43 11.61
N ALA A 16 -1.05 1.02 10.40
CA ALA A 16 0.24 1.42 9.85
C ALA A 16 0.24 2.94 9.56
N PRO A 17 1.41 3.62 9.65
CA PRO A 17 1.52 5.02 9.27
C PRO A 17 1.03 5.24 7.84
N ARG A 18 0.26 6.31 7.63
CA ARG A 18 -0.32 6.62 6.33
C ARG A 18 0.33 7.86 5.74
N THR A 19 0.40 7.89 4.41
CA THR A 19 0.87 9.05 3.67
C THR A 19 -0.23 10.11 3.55
N ALA A 20 0.16 11.35 3.20
CA ALA A 20 -0.79 12.39 2.85
C ALA A 20 -1.42 12.18 1.46
N ARG A 21 -0.85 11.28 0.65
CA ARG A 21 -1.33 11.01 -0.70
C ARG A 21 -2.57 10.12 -0.67
N SER A 22 -3.59 10.54 -1.38
CA SER A 22 -4.82 9.76 -1.55
C SER A 22 -5.11 9.50 -3.03
N TYR A 23 -5.84 8.42 -3.28
CA TYR A 23 -6.28 8.07 -4.62
C TYR A 23 -7.80 7.91 -4.60
N ALA A 24 -8.48 8.67 -5.45
CA ALA A 24 -9.92 8.49 -5.63
C ALA A 24 -10.15 7.42 -6.69
N VAL A 25 -10.77 6.32 -6.31
CA VAL A 25 -11.01 5.17 -7.18
C VAL A 25 -12.48 4.81 -7.16
N ARG A 26 -13.08 4.71 -8.35
CA ARG A 26 -14.41 4.14 -8.49
C ARG A 26 -14.30 2.63 -8.65
N LEU A 27 -14.93 1.91 -7.75
CA LEU A 27 -14.84 0.45 -7.71
C LEU A 27 -15.93 -0.19 -8.57
N PRO A 28 -15.66 -1.37 -9.13
CA PRO A 28 -16.73 -2.22 -9.64
C PRO A 28 -17.80 -2.49 -8.59
N VAL A 29 -19.02 -2.67 -9.02
CA VAL A 29 -20.18 -2.87 -8.10
C VAL A 29 -19.95 -4.05 -7.18
N ASP A 30 -19.46 -5.17 -7.70
CA ASP A 30 -19.22 -6.37 -6.89
C ASP A 30 -18.15 -6.14 -5.83
N ASP A 31 -17.08 -5.44 -6.17
CA ASP A 31 -16.01 -5.13 -5.23
C ASP A 31 -16.51 -4.20 -4.12
N ALA A 32 -17.27 -3.19 -4.47
CA ALA A 32 -17.88 -2.28 -3.51
C ALA A 32 -18.85 -3.02 -2.56
N ALA A 33 -19.63 -3.95 -3.10
CA ALA A 33 -20.55 -4.76 -2.31
C ALA A 33 -19.80 -5.65 -1.31
N GLN A 34 -18.71 -6.27 -1.72
CA GLN A 34 -17.89 -7.10 -0.84
C GLN A 34 -17.21 -6.28 0.27
N LEU A 35 -16.73 -5.10 -0.06
CA LEU A 35 -16.17 -4.19 0.95
C LEU A 35 -17.21 -3.74 1.97
N ALA A 36 -18.43 -3.44 1.52
CA ALA A 36 -19.53 -3.10 2.41
C ALA A 36 -19.90 -4.28 3.33
N ALA A 37 -19.91 -5.49 2.79
CA ALA A 37 -20.14 -6.71 3.59
C ALA A 37 -19.06 -6.89 4.67
N LEU A 38 -17.81 -6.66 4.33
CA LEU A 38 -16.71 -6.74 5.31
C LEU A 38 -16.85 -5.69 6.41
N ALA A 39 -17.28 -4.48 6.07
CA ALA A 39 -17.55 -3.44 7.05
C ALA A 39 -18.65 -3.84 8.03
N ASP A 40 -19.69 -4.51 7.56
CA ASP A 40 -20.76 -5.01 8.41
C ASP A 40 -20.32 -6.17 9.31
N MET A 41 -19.43 -7.02 8.81
CA MET A 41 -18.89 -8.15 9.56
C MET A 41 -17.91 -7.73 10.65
N PHE A 42 -17.20 -6.64 10.44
CA PHE A 42 -16.18 -6.12 11.37
C PHE A 42 -16.50 -4.68 11.76
N PRO A 43 -17.54 -4.47 12.58
CA PRO A 43 -17.94 -3.13 13.00
C PRO A 43 -16.87 -2.48 13.87
N GLY A 44 -16.82 -1.15 13.86
CA GLY A 44 -15.84 -0.37 14.63
C GLY A 44 -14.56 -0.02 13.89
N ARG A 45 -14.43 -0.43 12.64
CA ARG A 45 -13.32 -0.05 11.76
C ARG A 45 -13.75 1.01 10.77
N ALA A 46 -12.87 1.97 10.48
CA ALA A 46 -13.08 2.90 9.38
C ALA A 46 -13.14 2.14 8.05
N PRO A 47 -14.05 2.50 7.12
CA PRO A 47 -14.18 1.78 5.83
C PRO A 47 -12.90 1.74 5.00
N GLU A 48 -12.02 2.73 5.16
CA GLU A 48 -10.75 2.83 4.44
C GLU A 48 -9.72 1.80 4.89
N GLN A 49 -9.83 1.31 6.12
CA GLN A 49 -8.81 0.42 6.71
C GLN A 49 -8.77 -0.96 6.03
N PRO A 50 -9.89 -1.65 5.80
CA PRO A 50 -9.86 -2.90 5.03
C PRO A 50 -9.33 -2.73 3.62
N ILE A 51 -9.65 -1.61 2.95
CA ILE A 51 -9.16 -1.31 1.61
C ILE A 51 -7.64 -1.23 1.62
N SER A 52 -7.07 -0.48 2.55
CA SER A 52 -5.62 -0.33 2.68
C SER A 52 -4.91 -1.66 2.96
N GLU A 53 -5.44 -2.46 3.86
CA GLU A 53 -4.87 -3.74 4.23
C GLU A 53 -4.95 -4.77 3.11
N LEU A 54 -6.07 -4.82 2.39
CA LEU A 54 -6.24 -5.66 1.21
C LEU A 54 -5.27 -5.26 0.11
N LEU A 55 -5.09 -3.96 -0.11
CA LEU A 55 -4.14 -3.45 -1.08
C LEU A 55 -2.70 -3.83 -0.71
N THR A 56 -2.33 -3.74 0.56
CA THR A 56 -1.01 -4.16 1.04
C THR A 56 -0.76 -5.64 0.72
N ALA A 57 -1.72 -6.50 1.00
CA ALA A 57 -1.62 -7.92 0.71
C ALA A 57 -1.54 -8.20 -0.79
N ALA A 58 -2.37 -7.53 -1.58
CA ALA A 58 -2.37 -7.67 -3.04
C ALA A 58 -1.06 -7.22 -3.67
N LEU A 59 -0.48 -6.12 -3.22
CA LEU A 59 0.81 -5.63 -3.71
C LEU A 59 1.95 -6.59 -3.39
N LYS A 60 1.93 -7.22 -2.23
CA LYS A 60 2.93 -8.25 -1.87
C LYS A 60 2.81 -9.48 -2.76
N GLU A 61 1.60 -9.94 -3.03
CA GLU A 61 1.37 -11.06 -3.93
C GLU A 61 1.76 -10.72 -5.36
N LEU A 62 1.45 -9.51 -5.83
CA LEU A 62 1.85 -9.05 -7.14
C LEU A 62 3.37 -9.04 -7.29
N ALA A 63 4.09 -8.50 -6.32
CA ALA A 63 5.54 -8.49 -6.32
C ALA A 63 6.13 -9.91 -6.32
N ALA A 64 5.57 -10.81 -5.51
CA ALA A 64 6.01 -12.20 -5.47
C ALA A 64 5.72 -12.97 -6.77
N ALA A 65 4.73 -12.55 -7.53
CA ALA A 65 4.38 -13.15 -8.81
C ALA A 65 5.23 -12.64 -9.98
N MET A 66 6.04 -11.60 -9.78
CA MET A 66 6.93 -11.10 -10.82
C MET A 66 7.97 -12.14 -11.16
N PRO A 67 8.12 -12.54 -12.44
CA PRO A 67 9.00 -13.63 -12.81
C PRO A 67 10.47 -13.24 -12.71
N TYR A 68 11.29 -14.17 -12.23
CA TYR A 68 12.73 -14.11 -12.37
C TYR A 68 13.13 -14.38 -13.82
N VAL A 69 13.95 -13.50 -14.38
CA VAL A 69 14.52 -13.68 -15.71
C VAL A 69 16.02 -13.59 -15.59
N ALA A 70 16.71 -14.71 -15.84
CA ALA A 70 18.17 -14.77 -15.76
C ALA A 70 18.83 -13.94 -16.87
N GLY A 71 19.68 -12.99 -16.45
CA GLY A 71 20.55 -12.25 -17.35
C GLY A 71 21.82 -13.03 -17.67
N LYS A 72 22.78 -12.36 -18.29
CA LYS A 72 24.09 -12.95 -18.64
C LYS A 72 25.16 -12.77 -17.57
N ARG A 73 24.96 -11.82 -16.67
CA ARG A 73 25.93 -11.46 -15.65
C ARG A 73 25.76 -12.34 -14.42
N VAL A 74 26.86 -12.92 -13.94
CA VAL A 74 26.92 -13.65 -12.67
C VAL A 74 27.13 -12.65 -11.54
N ILE A 75 26.22 -12.64 -10.54
CA ILE A 75 26.29 -11.72 -9.39
C ILE A 75 26.80 -12.40 -8.12
N SER A 76 26.66 -13.71 -8.01
CA SER A 76 27.12 -14.50 -6.86
C SER A 76 27.17 -15.97 -7.19
N THR A 77 27.56 -16.79 -6.21
CA THR A 77 27.45 -18.25 -6.27
C THR A 77 26.53 -18.71 -5.15
N ASP A 78 25.76 -19.78 -5.41
CA ASP A 78 24.88 -20.37 -4.42
C ASP A 78 25.63 -21.33 -3.48
N GLU A 79 24.89 -21.98 -2.59
CA GLU A 79 25.41 -22.95 -1.62
C GLU A 79 26.11 -24.15 -2.27
N HIS A 80 25.75 -24.47 -3.50
CA HIS A 80 26.30 -25.58 -4.28
C HIS A 80 27.44 -25.18 -5.19
N GLY A 81 27.84 -23.90 -5.17
CA GLY A 81 28.87 -23.36 -6.04
C GLY A 81 28.40 -23.03 -7.46
N ASP A 82 27.10 -23.11 -7.72
CA ASP A 82 26.53 -22.75 -9.01
C ASP A 82 26.40 -21.23 -9.18
N PRO A 83 26.61 -20.70 -10.40
CA PRO A 83 26.48 -19.27 -10.62
C PRO A 83 25.04 -18.79 -10.48
N VAL A 84 24.86 -17.69 -9.77
CA VAL A 84 23.58 -16.96 -9.71
C VAL A 84 23.65 -15.79 -10.68
N TYR A 85 22.76 -15.80 -11.66
CA TYR A 85 22.68 -14.75 -12.67
C TYR A 85 21.81 -13.59 -12.21
N GLU A 86 22.12 -12.39 -12.70
CA GLU A 86 21.31 -11.22 -12.43
C GLU A 86 19.88 -11.42 -12.88
N ASP A 87 18.95 -10.86 -12.12
CA ASP A 87 17.54 -10.83 -12.50
C ASP A 87 17.29 -9.62 -13.40
N ILE A 88 17.00 -9.86 -14.68
CA ILE A 88 16.62 -8.84 -15.65
C ILE A 88 15.10 -8.77 -15.84
N GLY A 89 14.34 -9.48 -15.03
CA GLY A 89 12.90 -9.40 -14.97
C GLY A 89 12.39 -8.09 -14.32
N PRO A 90 11.07 -7.98 -14.11
CA PRO A 90 10.48 -6.74 -13.60
C PRO A 90 10.75 -6.46 -12.13
N MET A 91 11.06 -7.48 -11.31
CA MET A 91 11.14 -7.34 -9.85
C MET A 91 12.23 -6.36 -9.37
N PRO A 92 13.48 -6.41 -9.86
CA PRO A 92 14.51 -5.48 -9.39
C PRO A 92 14.16 -4.03 -9.66
N ARG A 93 13.59 -3.74 -10.82
CA ARG A 93 13.14 -2.39 -11.17
C ARG A 93 11.97 -1.95 -10.29
N PHE A 94 11.03 -2.84 -10.03
CA PHE A 94 9.90 -2.56 -9.16
C PHE A 94 10.37 -2.21 -7.75
N ILE A 95 11.28 -3.00 -7.18
CA ILE A 95 11.83 -2.76 -5.84
C ILE A 95 12.58 -1.42 -5.78
N GLU A 96 13.39 -1.14 -6.79
CA GLU A 96 14.18 0.10 -6.84
C GLU A 96 13.27 1.34 -6.95
N LEU A 97 12.29 1.31 -7.84
CA LEU A 97 11.34 2.41 -8.00
C LEU A 97 10.48 2.60 -6.74
N ALA A 98 10.03 1.52 -6.13
CA ALA A 98 9.27 1.56 -4.89
C ALA A 98 10.10 2.19 -3.76
N ARG A 99 11.38 1.85 -3.68
CA ARG A 99 12.30 2.43 -2.69
C ARG A 99 12.47 3.93 -2.89
N ILE A 100 12.63 4.39 -4.12
CA ILE A 100 12.76 5.81 -4.45
C ILE A 100 11.50 6.58 -4.04
N HIS A 101 10.34 6.06 -4.41
CA HIS A 101 9.07 6.68 -4.05
C HIS A 101 8.80 6.64 -2.55
N ARG A 102 9.19 5.57 -1.87
CA ARG A 102 9.08 5.47 -0.42
C ARG A 102 9.87 6.57 0.29
N ARG A 103 11.09 6.84 -0.14
CA ARG A 103 11.90 7.92 0.43
C ARG A 103 11.24 9.28 0.22
N ALA A 104 10.72 9.54 -0.96
CA ALA A 104 10.04 10.79 -1.27
C ALA A 104 8.76 10.96 -0.43
N LEU A 105 7.97 9.91 -0.28
CA LEU A 105 6.73 9.94 0.50
C LEU A 105 6.98 10.03 2.00
N ALA A 106 8.03 9.38 2.51
CA ALA A 106 8.39 9.45 3.92
C ALA A 106 8.99 10.80 4.31
N ALA A 107 9.72 11.47 3.39
CA ALA A 107 10.29 12.78 3.59
C ALA A 107 9.25 13.91 3.47
N ALA A 108 8.14 13.67 2.75
CA ALA A 108 7.08 14.65 2.66
C ALA A 108 6.38 14.75 4.03
N PRO A 109 6.32 15.97 4.64
CA PRO A 109 5.58 16.10 5.89
C PRO A 109 4.12 15.67 5.64
N THR A 110 3.61 14.80 6.51
CA THR A 110 2.18 14.53 6.57
C THR A 110 1.50 15.88 6.76
N ARG A 111 0.92 16.40 5.70
CA ARG A 111 0.03 17.53 5.83
C ARG A 111 -1.17 17.04 6.64
N THR A 112 -1.10 17.16 7.95
CA THR A 112 -2.31 17.30 8.73
C THR A 112 -3.10 18.38 8.01
N ARG A 113 -4.26 18.02 7.49
CA ARG A 113 -5.21 19.02 7.04
C ARG A 113 -5.33 20.03 8.17
N ARG A 114 -4.56 21.10 8.09
CA ARG A 114 -4.93 22.28 8.82
C ARG A 114 -6.29 22.64 8.29
N THR A 115 -7.33 22.32 9.04
CA THR A 115 -8.59 22.98 8.90
C THR A 115 -8.25 24.45 8.93
N ARG A 116 -8.29 25.12 7.77
CA ARG A 116 -8.27 26.56 7.74
C ARG A 116 -9.33 26.99 8.74
N PRO A 117 -9.00 27.76 9.79
CA PRO A 117 -10.04 28.32 10.61
C PRO A 117 -10.96 29.06 9.64
N ALA A 118 -12.24 28.71 9.68
CA ALA A 118 -13.23 29.37 8.86
C ALA A 118 -12.99 30.87 9.03
N LYS A 119 -12.69 31.58 7.92
CA LYS A 119 -12.63 33.03 7.96
C LYS A 119 -13.96 33.48 8.55
N LYS A 120 -13.96 33.97 9.79
CA LYS A 120 -15.10 34.69 10.30
C LYS A 120 -15.42 35.77 9.30
N LYS A 121 -16.52 35.61 8.58
CA LYS A 121 -17.05 36.71 7.79
C LYS A 121 -17.22 37.87 8.75
N ARG A 122 -16.39 38.89 8.65
CA ARG A 122 -16.67 40.16 9.28
C ARG A 122 -18.06 40.57 8.80
N ARG A 123 -19.02 40.57 9.68
CA ARG A 123 -20.27 41.24 9.40
C ARG A 123 -19.91 42.70 9.18
N SER A 124 -19.98 43.18 7.92
CA SER A 124 -19.97 44.61 7.67
C SER A 124 -21.20 45.18 8.35
N ARG A 125 -20.99 45.98 9.35
CA ARG A 125 -22.05 46.86 9.84
C ARG A 125 -22.34 47.87 8.74
N ALA A 126 -23.55 47.78 8.18
CA ALA A 126 -24.11 48.84 7.39
C ALA A 126 -24.27 50.08 8.25
#